data_6db873a47cd86e29ebb93ca1fc514a5f
#
_entry.id   6db873a47cd86e29ebb93ca1fc514a5f
#
_cell.length_a   1.000
_cell.length_b   1.000
_cell.length_c   1.000
_cell.angle_alpha   90.00
_cell.angle_beta   90.00
_cell.angle_gamma   90.00
#
_symmetry.space_group_name_H-M   'P 1'
#
loop_
_entity.id
_entity.type
_entity.pdbx_description
1 polymer ?
#
loop_
_entity_poly.entity_id
_entity_poly.type
_entity_poly.pdbx_seq_one_letter_code
_entity_poly.pdbx_strand_id
1 'polypeptide(L)'
;MKGLSVEKAFHTAAEAFQNCLKRFPVTVTFIFVFTAYLIYLTSTGWKGEDRLLFITGYYLSVGILLSLTLHLWSEEVKSRLWKTGIQLAAHALLIADAFLLYHYLATESSWIEIGIAHAAAILAVGLSTFFLSFLREKNDVASWNFALNAISSYIVTQVIGLILCAGISLLMFSLHQLFEIHISGKCYAYIYYLCNVLLGLMLFLGLLPQGDDKHNREPHSSEFLNGILHYLFLPLTAGYLTVLYIYATRILVSWELPIGWVSWLIVALMTVCIAIQFGLYPTRFKEGKRFDNWIARWMPILILPLLLLMTIGIIRRFNDYGITLNRLYLATLNGWFYIVCIGLFIIKARRINWIPISFAIIFLLTSALPVNYASITKNTILNEIRDEMQHSCQTEAPLSLQQYKEWIYSLPEKKAIQINSKFKYLSNWFGTESVTHLIDKNVTYNLYSVAMDLEADTVAVETGNKRVTYSGETDSQTIVDIPEGYTRFIAVPDNGASSHRLTISRQYLKNGILPVPLDTRTGKLNDSVYIELKTLEQLEQNSKHGHILPTPFPVSYTHLRAHETGAYL
;
A
#
# COMPACT_ATOMS: atom_id res chain seq x y z
N MET A 1 2.31 24.58 34.89
CA MET A 1 1.88 23.16 34.95
C MET A 1 1.43 22.89 36.38
N LYS A 2 0.11 22.97 36.68
CA LYS A 2 -0.43 22.49 37.96
C LYS A 2 -0.36 20.97 37.93
N GLY A 3 0.35 20.36 38.85
CA GLY A 3 0.50 18.92 38.97
C GLY A 3 -0.87 18.22 38.95
N LEU A 4 -1.14 17.45 37.91
CA LEU A 4 -2.21 16.47 37.95
C LEU A 4 -1.85 15.50 39.08
N SER A 5 -2.61 15.51 40.19
CA SER A 5 -2.44 14.46 41.19
C SER A 5 -2.80 13.12 40.54
N VAL A 6 -2.02 12.10 40.82
CA VAL A 6 -2.26 10.72 40.30
C VAL A 6 -3.70 10.28 40.57
N GLU A 7 -4.25 10.72 41.71
CA GLU A 7 -5.64 10.49 42.10
C GLU A 7 -6.66 11.11 41.14
N LYS A 8 -6.44 12.33 40.65
CA LYS A 8 -7.32 12.95 39.63
C LYS A 8 -7.24 12.23 38.27
N ALA A 9 -6.06 11.79 37.84
CA ALA A 9 -5.89 11.05 36.62
C ALA A 9 -6.62 9.68 36.68
N PHE A 10 -6.51 9.00 37.85
CA PHE A 10 -7.20 7.74 38.07
C PHE A 10 -8.73 7.90 38.11
N HIS A 11 -9.22 8.94 38.77
CA HIS A 11 -10.65 9.26 38.81
C HIS A 11 -11.21 9.56 37.42
N THR A 12 -10.51 10.37 36.64
CA THR A 12 -10.90 10.69 35.25
C THR A 12 -10.92 9.42 34.38
N ALA A 13 -9.95 8.53 34.54
CA ALA A 13 -9.93 7.26 33.81
C ALA A 13 -11.09 6.32 34.22
N ALA A 14 -11.41 6.25 35.50
CA ALA A 14 -12.53 5.45 36.00
C ALA A 14 -13.89 5.99 35.52
N GLU A 15 -14.07 7.32 35.54
CA GLU A 15 -15.26 7.98 34.99
C GLU A 15 -15.37 7.76 33.49
N ALA A 16 -14.27 7.89 32.74
CA ALA A 16 -14.23 7.61 31.31
C ALA A 16 -14.65 6.16 31.00
N PHE A 17 -14.17 5.21 31.79
CA PHE A 17 -14.52 3.80 31.65
C PHE A 17 -16.02 3.54 31.92
N GLN A 18 -16.59 4.11 32.97
CA GLN A 18 -18.03 3.97 33.26
C GLN A 18 -18.90 4.64 32.18
N ASN A 19 -18.50 5.80 31.71
CA ASN A 19 -19.19 6.51 30.64
C ASN A 19 -19.18 5.73 29.32
N CYS A 20 -18.04 5.11 29.00
CA CYS A 20 -17.89 4.24 27.84
C CYS A 20 -18.89 3.08 27.86
N LEU A 21 -19.00 2.35 28.98
CA LEU A 21 -19.95 1.22 29.13
C LEU A 21 -21.40 1.63 28.95
N LYS A 22 -21.80 2.79 29.49
CA LYS A 22 -23.16 3.28 29.41
C LYS A 22 -23.52 3.85 28.04
N ARG A 23 -22.57 4.54 27.41
CA ARG A 23 -22.79 5.27 26.16
C ARG A 23 -22.66 4.37 24.93
N PHE A 24 -21.68 3.44 24.91
CA PHE A 24 -21.34 2.62 23.74
C PHE A 24 -21.41 1.11 23.99
N PRO A 25 -22.54 0.56 24.53
CA PRO A 25 -22.57 -0.84 24.95
C PRO A 25 -22.24 -1.83 23.83
N VAL A 26 -22.73 -1.60 22.61
CA VAL A 26 -22.49 -2.49 21.46
C VAL A 26 -21.02 -2.43 21.04
N THR A 27 -20.44 -1.22 20.90
CA THR A 27 -19.04 -1.05 20.53
C THR A 27 -18.09 -1.69 21.55
N VAL A 28 -18.41 -1.52 22.84
CA VAL A 28 -17.66 -2.14 23.94
C VAL A 28 -17.71 -3.66 23.85
N THR A 29 -18.87 -4.24 23.57
CA THR A 29 -19.00 -5.70 23.37
C THR A 29 -18.10 -6.17 22.22
N PHE A 30 -18.11 -5.46 21.09
CA PHE A 30 -17.21 -5.78 19.97
C PHE A 30 -15.73 -5.70 20.36
N ILE A 31 -15.32 -4.69 21.15
CA ILE A 31 -13.94 -4.54 21.61
C ILE A 31 -13.53 -5.73 22.50
N PHE A 32 -14.36 -6.12 23.46
CA PHE A 32 -14.08 -7.26 24.32
C PHE A 32 -13.95 -8.56 23.54
N VAL A 33 -14.92 -8.83 22.66
CA VAL A 33 -14.91 -10.05 21.83
C VAL A 33 -13.72 -10.04 20.88
N PHE A 34 -13.39 -8.90 20.27
CA PHE A 34 -12.24 -8.77 19.39
C PHE A 34 -10.91 -9.00 20.14
N THR A 35 -10.78 -8.45 21.35
CA THR A 35 -9.59 -8.69 22.18
C THR A 35 -9.45 -10.18 22.55
N ALA A 36 -10.52 -10.83 22.96
CA ALA A 36 -10.54 -12.26 23.24
C ALA A 36 -10.19 -13.10 21.99
N TYR A 37 -10.72 -12.67 20.83
CA TYR A 37 -10.41 -13.29 19.53
C TYR A 37 -8.91 -13.18 19.18
N LEU A 38 -8.28 -12.02 19.37
CA LEU A 38 -6.84 -11.85 19.13
C LEU A 38 -5.98 -12.72 20.06
N ILE A 39 -6.38 -12.83 21.33
CA ILE A 39 -5.73 -13.71 22.31
C ILE A 39 -5.86 -15.19 21.86
N TYR A 40 -7.04 -15.60 21.42
CA TYR A 40 -7.29 -16.93 20.89
C TYR A 40 -6.40 -17.25 19.68
N LEU A 41 -6.34 -16.36 18.66
CA LEU A 41 -5.50 -16.53 17.48
C LEU A 41 -4.01 -16.71 17.84
N THR A 42 -3.53 -15.87 18.77
CA THR A 42 -2.14 -15.96 19.22
C THR A 42 -1.88 -17.24 20.01
N SER A 43 -2.85 -17.71 20.79
CA SER A 43 -2.71 -18.95 21.58
C SER A 43 -2.62 -20.19 20.70
N THR A 44 -3.44 -20.25 19.64
CA THR A 44 -3.48 -21.38 18.70
C THR A 44 -2.35 -21.37 17.67
N GLY A 45 -1.63 -20.23 17.52
CA GLY A 45 -0.57 -20.09 16.53
C GLY A 45 -1.09 -20.12 15.09
N TRP A 46 -2.25 -19.51 14.85
CA TRP A 46 -2.91 -19.43 13.54
C TRP A 46 -1.98 -18.95 12.42
N LYS A 47 -1.96 -19.67 11.30
CA LYS A 47 -1.09 -19.39 10.14
C LYS A 47 -1.82 -18.76 8.95
N GLY A 48 -3.06 -18.30 9.12
CA GLY A 48 -3.80 -17.60 8.05
C GLY A 48 -4.62 -18.51 7.13
N GLU A 49 -4.65 -19.81 7.35
CA GLU A 49 -5.31 -20.77 6.45
C GLU A 49 -6.82 -20.94 6.70
N ASP A 50 -7.30 -20.60 7.90
CA ASP A 50 -8.71 -20.77 8.26
C ASP A 50 -9.54 -19.54 7.88
N ARG A 51 -10.34 -19.67 6.82
CA ARG A 51 -11.22 -18.61 6.29
C ARG A 51 -12.23 -18.12 7.31
N LEU A 52 -12.79 -19.02 8.13
CA LEU A 52 -13.78 -18.64 9.12
C LEU A 52 -13.18 -17.71 10.16
N LEU A 53 -11.98 -18.02 10.62
CA LEU A 53 -11.25 -17.15 11.55
C LEU A 53 -10.95 -15.79 10.91
N PHE A 54 -10.47 -15.77 9.68
CA PHE A 54 -10.21 -14.51 8.97
C PHE A 54 -11.46 -13.61 8.91
N ILE A 55 -12.59 -14.17 8.49
CA ILE A 55 -13.86 -13.44 8.36
C ILE A 55 -14.42 -13.01 9.70
N THR A 56 -14.25 -13.83 10.74
CA THR A 56 -14.62 -13.44 12.10
C THR A 56 -13.82 -12.21 12.56
N GLY A 57 -12.50 -12.18 12.29
CA GLY A 57 -11.65 -11.02 12.56
C GLY A 57 -12.08 -9.77 11.79
N TYR A 58 -12.43 -9.92 10.52
CA TYR A 58 -12.98 -8.85 9.68
C TYR A 58 -14.28 -8.31 10.29
N TYR A 59 -15.25 -9.18 10.55
CA TYR A 59 -16.54 -8.78 11.14
C TYR A 59 -16.40 -8.05 12.47
N LEU A 60 -15.55 -8.54 13.36
CA LEU A 60 -15.33 -7.93 14.67
C LEU A 60 -14.64 -6.56 14.56
N SER A 61 -13.61 -6.44 13.73
CA SER A 61 -12.86 -5.19 13.57
C SER A 61 -13.70 -4.09 12.91
N VAL A 62 -14.41 -4.42 11.82
CA VAL A 62 -15.30 -3.47 11.14
C VAL A 62 -16.52 -3.17 12.00
N GLY A 63 -17.01 -4.15 12.77
CA GLY A 63 -18.11 -4.00 13.72
C GLY A 63 -17.83 -2.95 14.80
N ILE A 64 -16.60 -2.84 15.30
CA ILE A 64 -16.20 -1.76 16.22
C ILE A 64 -16.42 -0.39 15.58
N LEU A 65 -15.89 -0.18 14.36
CA LEU A 65 -15.98 1.09 13.67
C LEU A 65 -17.42 1.43 13.28
N LEU A 66 -18.15 0.47 12.72
CA LEU A 66 -19.55 0.64 12.32
C LEU A 66 -20.46 0.95 13.53
N SER A 67 -20.34 0.20 14.62
CA SER A 67 -21.14 0.42 15.82
C SER A 67 -20.85 1.79 16.45
N LEU A 68 -19.59 2.25 16.46
CA LEU A 68 -19.23 3.58 16.92
C LEU A 68 -19.88 4.67 16.05
N THR A 69 -19.72 4.58 14.73
CA THR A 69 -20.29 5.55 13.77
C THR A 69 -21.79 5.65 13.89
N LEU A 70 -22.47 4.50 13.93
CA LEU A 70 -23.92 4.43 14.06
C LEU A 70 -24.41 4.97 15.42
N HIS A 71 -23.67 4.71 16.48
CA HIS A 71 -24.04 5.22 17.79
C HIS A 71 -23.92 6.75 17.84
N LEU A 72 -22.79 7.32 17.41
CA LEU A 72 -22.59 8.77 17.36
C LEU A 72 -23.67 9.46 16.50
N TRP A 73 -24.02 8.88 15.35
CA TRP A 73 -25.11 9.39 14.53
C TRP A 73 -26.47 9.25 15.20
N SER A 74 -26.72 8.13 15.88
CA SER A 74 -28.00 7.86 16.55
C SER A 74 -28.31 8.84 17.69
N GLU A 75 -27.29 9.49 18.28
CA GLU A 75 -27.49 10.54 19.27
C GLU A 75 -28.30 11.72 18.71
N GLU A 76 -28.20 11.97 17.40
CA GLU A 76 -28.90 13.05 16.67
C GLU A 76 -30.35 12.68 16.27
N VAL A 77 -30.70 11.41 16.33
CA VAL A 77 -32.01 10.91 15.89
C VAL A 77 -32.97 10.85 17.09
N LYS A 78 -34.09 11.53 17.00
CA LYS A 78 -35.09 11.59 18.09
C LYS A 78 -35.88 10.27 18.27
N SER A 79 -36.18 9.57 17.18
CA SER A 79 -37.04 8.37 17.22
C SER A 79 -36.24 7.13 17.65
N ARG A 80 -36.64 6.50 18.76
CA ARG A 80 -36.01 5.27 19.28
C ARG A 80 -36.13 4.09 18.30
N LEU A 81 -37.25 3.95 17.62
CA LEU A 81 -37.51 2.88 16.66
C LEU A 81 -36.55 2.99 15.45
N TRP A 82 -36.37 4.21 14.92
CA TRP A 82 -35.44 4.46 13.83
C TRP A 82 -33.99 4.19 14.23
N LYS A 83 -33.57 4.58 15.45
CA LYS A 83 -32.22 4.29 15.96
C LYS A 83 -31.94 2.79 15.96
N THR A 84 -32.81 2.02 16.60
CA THR A 84 -32.63 0.57 16.73
C THR A 84 -32.77 -0.13 15.38
N GLY A 85 -33.72 0.29 14.55
CA GLY A 85 -33.96 -0.30 13.22
C GLY A 85 -32.72 -0.13 12.30
N ILE A 86 -32.13 1.07 12.24
CA ILE A 86 -30.94 1.32 11.40
C ILE A 86 -29.73 0.57 11.94
N GLN A 87 -29.53 0.54 13.28
CA GLN A 87 -28.42 -0.22 13.86
C GLN A 87 -28.54 -1.72 13.53
N LEU A 88 -29.73 -2.30 13.71
CA LEU A 88 -29.96 -3.72 13.36
C LEU A 88 -29.77 -3.98 11.87
N ALA A 89 -30.31 -3.12 11.00
CA ALA A 89 -30.15 -3.25 9.56
C ALA A 89 -28.68 -3.18 9.13
N ALA A 90 -27.92 -2.24 9.67
CA ALA A 90 -26.50 -2.09 9.33
C ALA A 90 -25.65 -3.28 9.79
N HIS A 91 -25.90 -3.79 11.01
CA HIS A 91 -25.20 -5.00 11.47
C HIS A 91 -25.66 -6.25 10.72
N ALA A 92 -26.93 -6.36 10.33
CA ALA A 92 -27.41 -7.44 9.48
C ALA A 92 -26.75 -7.41 8.09
N LEU A 93 -26.57 -6.22 7.51
CA LEU A 93 -25.83 -6.05 6.26
C LEU A 93 -24.36 -6.44 6.42
N LEU A 94 -23.71 -6.08 7.51
CA LEU A 94 -22.32 -6.48 7.77
C LEU A 94 -22.18 -8.01 7.94
N ILE A 95 -23.17 -8.67 8.58
CA ILE A 95 -23.21 -10.13 8.68
C ILE A 95 -23.42 -10.77 7.30
N ALA A 96 -24.34 -10.22 6.50
CA ALA A 96 -24.57 -10.69 5.14
C ALA A 96 -23.32 -10.52 4.27
N ASP A 97 -22.64 -9.40 4.37
CA ASP A 97 -21.37 -9.14 3.70
C ASP A 97 -20.29 -10.15 4.13
N ALA A 98 -20.12 -10.39 5.42
CA ALA A 98 -19.19 -11.39 5.94
C ALA A 98 -19.50 -12.81 5.42
N PHE A 99 -20.78 -13.17 5.32
CA PHE A 99 -21.21 -14.44 4.75
C PHE A 99 -20.92 -14.54 3.25
N LEU A 100 -21.21 -13.48 2.49
CA LEU A 100 -20.87 -13.42 1.06
C LEU A 100 -19.37 -13.49 0.84
N LEU A 101 -18.59 -12.79 1.66
CA LEU A 101 -17.12 -12.83 1.62
C LEU A 101 -16.58 -14.24 1.89
N TYR A 102 -17.19 -14.99 2.84
CA TYR A 102 -16.84 -16.37 3.11
C TYR A 102 -17.01 -17.28 1.88
N HIS A 103 -18.13 -17.14 1.19
CA HIS A 103 -18.41 -17.90 -0.03
C HIS A 103 -17.50 -17.47 -1.19
N TYR A 104 -17.29 -16.17 -1.37
CA TYR A 104 -16.42 -15.65 -2.42
C TYR A 104 -14.98 -16.14 -2.27
N LEU A 105 -14.42 -16.10 -1.08
CA LEU A 105 -13.08 -16.59 -0.80
C LEU A 105 -12.93 -18.11 -0.94
N ALA A 106 -14.05 -18.84 -1.04
CA ALA A 106 -14.03 -20.27 -1.32
C ALA A 106 -13.86 -20.58 -2.80
N THR A 107 -14.34 -19.68 -3.68
CA THR A 107 -14.45 -19.90 -5.12
C THR A 107 -13.42 -19.14 -5.95
N GLU A 108 -12.98 -17.98 -5.46
CA GLU A 108 -12.12 -17.07 -6.22
C GLU A 108 -10.70 -17.01 -5.66
N SER A 109 -9.72 -16.99 -6.58
CA SER A 109 -8.30 -16.84 -6.23
C SER A 109 -7.84 -15.38 -6.12
N SER A 110 -8.62 -14.44 -6.68
CA SER A 110 -8.28 -13.02 -6.75
C SER A 110 -8.98 -12.20 -5.67
N TRP A 111 -8.17 -11.54 -4.84
CA TRP A 111 -8.64 -10.72 -3.72
C TRP A 111 -8.80 -9.24 -4.06
N ILE A 112 -8.25 -8.79 -5.20
CA ILE A 112 -8.02 -7.37 -5.42
C ILE A 112 -9.34 -6.59 -5.56
N GLU A 113 -10.30 -7.14 -6.31
CA GLU A 113 -11.60 -6.48 -6.56
C GLU A 113 -12.36 -6.27 -5.26
N ILE A 114 -12.52 -7.34 -4.50
CA ILE A 114 -13.20 -7.34 -3.21
C ILE A 114 -12.43 -6.57 -2.13
N GLY A 115 -11.10 -6.74 -2.08
CA GLY A 115 -10.27 -6.04 -1.12
C GLY A 115 -10.35 -4.52 -1.26
N ILE A 116 -10.36 -4.00 -2.48
CA ILE A 116 -10.50 -2.56 -2.73
C ILE A 116 -11.91 -2.06 -2.38
N ALA A 117 -12.95 -2.83 -2.71
CA ALA A 117 -14.33 -2.48 -2.34
C ALA A 117 -14.51 -2.38 -0.82
N HIS A 118 -14.00 -3.37 -0.08
CA HIS A 118 -14.05 -3.38 1.39
C HIS A 118 -13.21 -2.25 1.99
N ALA A 119 -12.00 -1.98 1.46
CA ALA A 119 -11.17 -0.86 1.89
C ALA A 119 -11.89 0.48 1.69
N ALA A 120 -12.58 0.66 0.56
CA ALA A 120 -13.38 1.85 0.28
C ALA A 120 -14.57 1.98 1.25
N ALA A 121 -15.27 0.88 1.55
CA ALA A 121 -16.39 0.86 2.49
C ALA A 121 -15.92 1.19 3.93
N ILE A 122 -14.83 0.57 4.39
CA ILE A 122 -14.24 0.84 5.71
C ILE A 122 -13.82 2.30 5.83
N LEU A 123 -13.16 2.84 4.80
CA LEU A 123 -12.74 4.24 4.76
C LEU A 123 -13.96 5.18 4.80
N ALA A 124 -15.01 4.88 4.03
CA ALA A 124 -16.25 5.66 4.02
C ALA A 124 -16.92 5.67 5.41
N VAL A 125 -17.01 4.51 6.08
CA VAL A 125 -17.54 4.41 7.45
C VAL A 125 -16.66 5.19 8.44
N GLY A 126 -15.32 5.05 8.34
CA GLY A 126 -14.37 5.76 9.20
C GLY A 126 -14.47 7.28 9.05
N LEU A 127 -14.54 7.79 7.84
CA LEU A 127 -14.75 9.22 7.60
C LEU A 127 -16.13 9.68 8.10
N SER A 128 -17.17 8.85 7.93
CA SER A 128 -18.53 9.14 8.40
C SER A 128 -18.60 9.38 9.91
N THR A 129 -17.73 8.77 10.69
CA THR A 129 -17.63 8.98 12.15
C THR A 129 -17.48 10.48 12.49
N PHE A 130 -16.77 11.24 11.66
CA PHE A 130 -16.46 12.65 11.93
C PHE A 130 -17.50 13.64 11.38
N PHE A 131 -18.24 13.31 10.32
CA PHE A 131 -19.14 14.28 9.71
C PHE A 131 -20.63 13.88 9.74
N LEU A 132 -20.97 12.59 9.88
CA LEU A 132 -22.35 12.11 9.75
C LEU A 132 -23.31 12.74 10.77
N SER A 133 -22.84 12.90 12.02
CA SER A 133 -23.61 13.55 13.10
C SER A 133 -23.82 15.05 12.86
N PHE A 134 -23.00 15.69 12.03
CA PHE A 134 -22.97 17.14 11.83
C PHE A 134 -23.53 17.61 10.49
N LEU A 135 -24.16 16.72 9.71
CA LEU A 135 -24.70 17.07 8.37
C LEU A 135 -25.73 18.20 8.40
N ARG A 136 -26.44 18.37 9.52
CA ARG A 136 -27.46 19.42 9.71
C ARG A 136 -26.93 20.73 10.26
N GLU A 137 -25.65 20.79 10.61
CA GLU A 137 -25.03 21.99 11.15
C GLU A 137 -24.85 23.07 10.10
N LYS A 138 -25.02 24.35 10.50
CA LYS A 138 -24.89 25.50 9.60
C LYS A 138 -23.44 25.80 9.23
N ASN A 139 -22.49 25.45 10.09
CA ASN A 139 -21.05 25.56 9.87
C ASN A 139 -20.35 24.27 10.31
N ASP A 140 -19.08 24.12 9.93
CA ASP A 140 -18.33 22.90 10.18
C ASP A 140 -17.44 22.97 11.42
N VAL A 141 -17.61 24.01 12.27
CA VAL A 141 -16.76 24.21 13.46
C VAL A 141 -16.97 23.10 14.49
N ALA A 142 -18.23 22.71 14.73
CA ALA A 142 -18.54 21.63 15.67
C ALA A 142 -17.95 20.28 15.20
N SER A 143 -18.10 19.96 13.94
CA SER A 143 -17.51 18.74 13.34
C SER A 143 -15.97 18.76 13.42
N TRP A 144 -15.36 19.91 13.15
CA TRP A 144 -13.91 20.08 13.24
C TRP A 144 -13.41 19.92 14.67
N ASN A 145 -14.07 20.58 15.66
CA ASN A 145 -13.75 20.45 17.08
C ASN A 145 -13.88 19.00 17.55
N PHE A 146 -14.96 18.32 17.13
CA PHE A 146 -15.18 16.92 17.43
C PHE A 146 -14.06 16.04 16.84
N ALA A 147 -13.71 16.23 15.56
CA ALA A 147 -12.67 15.46 14.90
C ALA A 147 -11.30 15.67 15.58
N LEU A 148 -10.95 16.93 15.92
CA LEU A 148 -9.70 17.24 16.61
C LEU A 148 -9.65 16.57 18.00
N ASN A 149 -10.75 16.68 18.79
CA ASN A 149 -10.84 16.07 20.09
C ASN A 149 -10.78 14.53 20.01
N ALA A 150 -11.49 13.92 19.06
CA ALA A 150 -11.48 12.48 18.88
C ALA A 150 -10.08 11.97 18.47
N ILE A 151 -9.42 12.61 17.51
CA ILE A 151 -8.07 12.23 17.08
C ILE A 151 -7.07 12.42 18.24
N SER A 152 -7.14 13.56 18.94
CA SER A 152 -6.26 13.83 20.08
C SER A 152 -6.48 12.81 21.22
N SER A 153 -7.73 12.52 21.55
CA SER A 153 -8.07 11.51 22.56
C SER A 153 -7.57 10.12 22.17
N TYR A 154 -7.71 9.74 20.89
CA TYR A 154 -7.21 8.47 20.40
C TYR A 154 -5.69 8.37 20.53
N ILE A 155 -4.96 9.41 20.09
CA ILE A 155 -3.49 9.43 20.20
C ILE A 155 -3.06 9.33 21.66
N VAL A 156 -3.66 10.13 22.55
CA VAL A 156 -3.32 10.15 23.99
C VAL A 156 -3.58 8.79 24.62
N THR A 157 -4.73 8.17 24.35
CA THR A 157 -5.07 6.87 24.94
C THR A 157 -4.19 5.74 24.42
N GLN A 158 -3.79 5.78 23.14
CA GLN A 158 -2.85 4.82 22.58
C GLN A 158 -1.44 4.99 23.17
N VAL A 159 -0.99 6.22 23.37
CA VAL A 159 0.30 6.48 24.04
C VAL A 159 0.27 5.97 25.49
N ILE A 160 -0.82 6.20 26.24
CA ILE A 160 -0.99 5.66 27.59
C ILE A 160 -0.94 4.13 27.56
N GLY A 161 -1.66 3.50 26.62
CA GLY A 161 -1.65 2.05 26.43
C GLY A 161 -0.25 1.50 26.12
N LEU A 162 0.51 2.18 25.24
CA LEU A 162 1.89 1.81 24.91
C LEU A 162 2.84 1.93 26.10
N ILE A 163 2.74 3.00 26.90
CA ILE A 163 3.56 3.19 28.10
C ILE A 163 3.26 2.07 29.13
N LEU A 164 1.99 1.77 29.34
CA LEU A 164 1.57 0.70 30.24
C LEU A 164 2.05 -0.67 29.72
N CYS A 165 1.89 -0.95 28.44
CA CYS A 165 2.38 -2.16 27.79
C CYS A 165 3.90 -2.30 27.96
N ALA A 166 4.66 -1.23 27.71
CA ALA A 166 6.11 -1.23 27.88
C ALA A 166 6.52 -1.48 29.34
N GLY A 167 5.85 -0.84 30.30
CA GLY A 167 6.11 -1.05 31.73
C GLY A 167 5.86 -2.49 32.19
N ILE A 168 4.71 -3.08 31.81
CA ILE A 168 4.37 -4.46 32.15
C ILE A 168 5.32 -5.43 31.42
N SER A 169 5.64 -5.16 30.16
CA SER A 169 6.58 -6.00 29.40
C SER A 169 7.99 -5.97 29.99
N LEU A 170 8.44 -4.81 30.47
CA LEU A 170 9.72 -4.68 31.17
C LEU A 170 9.72 -5.45 32.49
N LEU A 171 8.62 -5.40 33.25
CA LEU A 171 8.46 -6.17 34.49
C LEU A 171 8.54 -7.68 34.18
N MET A 172 7.80 -8.17 33.17
CA MET A 172 7.83 -9.56 32.75
C MET A 172 9.23 -9.99 32.29
N PHE A 173 9.90 -9.14 31.52
CA PHE A 173 11.28 -9.38 31.10
C PHE A 173 12.23 -9.47 32.30
N SER A 174 12.08 -8.61 33.30
CA SER A 174 12.89 -8.63 34.52
C SER A 174 12.67 -9.91 35.33
N LEU A 175 11.42 -10.37 35.45
CA LEU A 175 11.09 -11.66 36.07
C LEU A 175 11.75 -12.83 35.36
N HIS A 176 11.73 -12.81 34.00
CA HIS A 176 12.38 -13.84 33.20
C HIS A 176 13.89 -13.87 33.45
N GLN A 177 14.57 -12.71 33.47
CA GLN A 177 16.02 -12.62 33.58
C GLN A 177 16.53 -12.86 35.03
N LEU A 178 15.80 -12.37 36.05
CA LEU A 178 16.26 -12.44 37.41
C LEU A 178 15.86 -13.75 38.13
N PHE A 179 14.72 -14.30 37.78
CA PHE A 179 14.16 -15.49 38.43
C PHE A 179 14.10 -16.72 37.53
N GLU A 180 14.67 -16.63 36.33
CA GLU A 180 14.66 -17.72 35.31
C GLU A 180 13.25 -18.28 35.02
N ILE A 181 12.20 -17.48 35.26
CA ILE A 181 10.81 -17.87 34.96
C ILE A 181 10.63 -17.87 33.46
N HIS A 182 10.30 -19.03 32.90
CA HIS A 182 10.09 -19.16 31.46
C HIS A 182 8.80 -18.45 31.02
N ILE A 183 8.93 -17.28 30.43
CA ILE A 183 7.82 -16.48 29.91
C ILE A 183 7.76 -16.65 28.39
N SER A 184 6.64 -17.17 27.88
CA SER A 184 6.42 -17.32 26.44
C SER A 184 6.34 -15.96 25.74
N GLY A 185 6.92 -15.83 24.55
CA GLY A 185 6.80 -14.63 23.71
C GLY A 185 5.34 -14.22 23.43
N LYS A 186 4.39 -15.17 23.44
CA LYS A 186 2.95 -14.89 23.30
C LYS A 186 2.40 -13.97 24.41
N CYS A 187 2.97 -14.01 25.62
CA CYS A 187 2.54 -13.17 26.73
C CYS A 187 2.68 -11.68 26.42
N TYR A 188 3.72 -11.28 25.69
CA TYR A 188 3.92 -9.86 25.29
C TYR A 188 2.82 -9.41 24.32
N ALA A 189 2.37 -10.29 23.43
CA ALA A 189 1.24 -10.00 22.54
C ALA A 189 -0.07 -9.85 23.34
N TYR A 190 -0.31 -10.69 24.34
CA TYR A 190 -1.49 -10.57 25.20
C TYR A 190 -1.50 -9.25 25.97
N ILE A 191 -0.36 -8.84 26.52
CA ILE A 191 -0.22 -7.54 27.21
C ILE A 191 -0.55 -6.41 26.24
N TYR A 192 -0.03 -6.46 25.01
CA TYR A 192 -0.33 -5.46 24.00
C TYR A 192 -1.85 -5.38 23.68
N TYR A 193 -2.51 -6.51 23.50
CA TYR A 193 -3.96 -6.54 23.23
C TYR A 193 -4.78 -5.98 24.39
N LEU A 194 -4.41 -6.31 25.63
CA LEU A 194 -5.09 -5.78 26.80
C LEU A 194 -4.85 -4.28 27.02
N CYS A 195 -3.62 -3.79 26.82
CA CYS A 195 -3.28 -2.39 27.06
C CYS A 195 -3.74 -1.46 25.93
N ASN A 196 -3.56 -1.86 24.65
CA ASN A 196 -3.82 -0.97 23.51
C ASN A 196 -5.19 -1.23 22.86
N VAL A 197 -5.58 -2.50 22.68
CA VAL A 197 -6.87 -2.79 22.04
C VAL A 197 -8.00 -2.65 23.06
N LEU A 198 -7.93 -3.32 24.23
CA LEU A 198 -9.01 -3.25 25.19
C LEU A 198 -9.00 -1.90 25.92
N LEU A 199 -7.97 -1.64 26.73
CA LEU A 199 -7.93 -0.47 27.60
C LEU A 199 -7.82 0.83 26.79
N GLY A 200 -6.96 0.88 25.77
CA GLY A 200 -6.77 2.06 24.93
C GLY A 200 -8.05 2.49 24.22
N LEU A 201 -8.78 1.55 23.60
CA LEU A 201 -10.06 1.87 22.95
C LEU A 201 -11.16 2.20 23.94
N MET A 202 -11.22 1.54 25.10
CA MET A 202 -12.20 1.86 26.14
C MET A 202 -12.01 3.28 26.68
N LEU A 203 -10.78 3.68 26.98
CA LEU A 203 -10.46 5.05 27.40
C LEU A 203 -10.76 6.06 26.29
N PHE A 204 -10.44 5.75 25.05
CA PHE A 204 -10.78 6.58 23.89
C PHE A 204 -12.29 6.85 23.80
N LEU A 205 -13.11 5.79 23.86
CA LEU A 205 -14.56 5.94 23.82
C LEU A 205 -15.10 6.79 24.99
N GLY A 206 -14.51 6.64 26.17
CA GLY A 206 -14.90 7.40 27.36
C GLY A 206 -14.55 8.88 27.30
N LEU A 207 -13.50 9.24 26.53
CA LEU A 207 -13.06 10.63 26.36
C LEU A 207 -13.72 11.34 25.16
N LEU A 208 -14.57 10.66 24.39
CA LEU A 208 -15.26 11.29 23.26
C LEU A 208 -16.26 12.35 23.76
N PRO A 209 -16.27 13.56 23.15
CA PRO A 209 -17.20 14.63 23.50
C PRO A 209 -18.66 14.17 23.43
N GLN A 210 -19.51 14.65 24.33
CA GLN A 210 -20.93 14.30 24.41
C GLN A 210 -21.80 15.52 24.67
N GLY A 211 -23.07 15.44 24.31
CA GLY A 211 -24.05 16.51 24.54
C GLY A 211 -23.62 17.84 23.94
N ASP A 212 -23.64 18.90 24.75
CA ASP A 212 -23.28 20.25 24.29
C ASP A 212 -21.81 20.38 23.90
N ASP A 213 -20.91 19.63 24.54
CA ASP A 213 -19.48 19.61 24.17
C ASP A 213 -19.23 19.03 22.77
N LYS A 214 -20.07 18.04 22.34
CA LYS A 214 -20.01 17.49 20.99
C LYS A 214 -20.36 18.54 19.93
N HIS A 215 -21.34 19.42 20.23
CA HIS A 215 -21.82 20.47 19.33
C HIS A 215 -21.20 21.84 19.62
N ASN A 216 -20.06 21.88 20.31
CA ASN A 216 -19.38 23.14 20.60
C ASN A 216 -18.97 23.86 19.30
N ARG A 217 -19.53 25.05 19.12
CA ARG A 217 -19.32 25.91 17.94
C ARG A 217 -18.26 26.99 18.17
N GLU A 218 -17.65 27.05 19.33
CA GLU A 218 -16.55 27.96 19.58
C GLU A 218 -15.28 27.46 18.87
N PRO A 219 -14.64 28.27 18.02
CA PRO A 219 -13.45 27.83 17.29
C PRO A 219 -12.30 27.52 18.26
N HIS A 220 -12.00 26.24 18.43
CA HIS A 220 -10.91 25.79 19.29
C HIS A 220 -9.63 25.61 18.47
N SER A 221 -8.62 26.39 18.75
CA SER A 221 -7.31 26.22 18.12
C SER A 221 -6.22 26.14 19.19
N SER A 222 -5.48 25.05 19.19
CA SER A 222 -4.29 24.90 20.02
C SER A 222 -3.18 25.84 19.53
N GLU A 223 -2.53 26.57 20.44
CA GLU A 223 -1.38 27.42 20.11
C GLU A 223 -0.23 26.59 19.50
N PHE A 224 -0.04 25.37 20.00
CA PHE A 224 0.93 24.44 19.46
C PHE A 224 0.64 24.04 18.01
N LEU A 225 -0.61 23.69 17.68
CA LEU A 225 -1.03 23.36 16.32
C LEU A 225 -0.85 24.57 15.40
N ASN A 226 -1.23 25.75 15.84
CA ASN A 226 -1.04 26.99 15.09
C ASN A 226 0.45 27.28 14.83
N GLY A 227 1.30 27.07 15.84
CA GLY A 227 2.74 27.23 15.70
C GLY A 227 3.31 26.27 14.62
N ILE A 228 2.98 25.01 14.69
CA ILE A 228 3.41 24.01 13.70
C ILE A 228 2.92 24.38 12.30
N LEU A 229 1.65 24.79 12.14
CA LEU A 229 1.11 25.17 10.85
C LEU A 229 1.82 26.38 10.25
N HIS A 230 2.02 27.45 11.02
CA HIS A 230 2.57 28.70 10.51
C HIS A 230 4.10 28.67 10.34
N TYR A 231 4.82 28.01 11.25
CA TYR A 231 6.30 28.03 11.25
C TYR A 231 6.93 26.81 10.58
N LEU A 232 6.20 25.71 10.41
CA LEU A 232 6.72 24.50 9.77
C LEU A 232 6.00 24.19 8.46
N PHE A 233 4.69 23.97 8.50
CA PHE A 233 3.97 23.47 7.30
C PHE A 233 3.86 24.54 6.20
N LEU A 234 3.54 25.78 6.51
CA LEU A 234 3.39 26.83 5.50
C LEU A 234 4.71 27.17 4.79
N PRO A 235 5.85 27.41 5.48
CA PRO A 235 7.12 27.65 4.80
C PRO A 235 7.60 26.43 4.00
N LEU A 236 7.44 25.23 4.55
CA LEU A 236 7.79 23.99 3.84
C LEU A 236 6.97 23.82 2.56
N THR A 237 5.66 24.05 2.64
CA THR A 237 4.76 23.98 1.48
C THR A 237 5.09 25.04 0.45
N ALA A 238 5.44 26.28 0.87
CA ALA A 238 5.86 27.33 -0.03
C ALA A 238 7.17 26.98 -0.77
N GLY A 239 8.16 26.44 -0.05
CA GLY A 239 9.39 25.95 -0.65
C GLY A 239 9.16 24.80 -1.64
N TYR A 240 8.32 23.83 -1.25
CA TYR A 240 7.97 22.71 -2.11
C TYR A 240 7.21 23.15 -3.37
N LEU A 241 6.27 24.08 -3.22
CA LEU A 241 5.55 24.69 -4.34
C LEU A 241 6.52 25.39 -5.30
N THR A 242 7.48 26.15 -4.76
CA THR A 242 8.51 26.83 -5.56
C THR A 242 9.33 25.84 -6.39
N VAL A 243 9.79 24.74 -5.79
CA VAL A 243 10.55 23.70 -6.50
C VAL A 243 9.72 23.09 -7.63
N LEU A 244 8.43 22.80 -7.38
CA LEU A 244 7.56 22.24 -8.42
C LEU A 244 7.28 23.24 -9.55
N TYR A 245 7.18 24.52 -9.26
CA TYR A 245 7.04 25.54 -10.30
C TYR A 245 8.31 25.73 -11.14
N ILE A 246 9.50 25.69 -10.52
CA ILE A 246 10.78 25.69 -11.25
C ILE A 246 10.83 24.48 -12.18
N TYR A 247 10.44 23.31 -11.68
CA TYR A 247 10.40 22.10 -12.49
C TYR A 247 9.37 22.18 -13.63
N ALA A 248 8.17 22.71 -13.35
CA ALA A 248 7.14 22.93 -14.37
C ALA A 248 7.63 23.88 -15.47
N THR A 249 8.34 24.97 -15.09
CA THR A 249 8.93 25.92 -16.05
C THR A 249 9.99 25.21 -16.90
N ARG A 250 10.84 24.36 -16.30
CA ARG A 250 11.82 23.56 -17.05
C ARG A 250 11.13 22.67 -18.10
N ILE A 251 10.07 21.96 -17.72
CA ILE A 251 9.30 21.13 -18.67
C ILE A 251 8.75 21.96 -19.83
N LEU A 252 8.21 23.16 -19.55
CA LEU A 252 7.67 24.04 -20.59
C LEU A 252 8.75 24.56 -21.54
N VAL A 253 9.96 24.80 -21.04
CA VAL A 253 11.10 25.31 -21.84
C VAL A 253 11.77 24.18 -22.64
N SER A 254 12.04 23.04 -22.01
CA SER A 254 12.69 21.90 -22.68
C SER A 254 11.73 21.09 -23.57
N TRP A 255 10.42 21.29 -23.38
CA TRP A 255 9.38 20.49 -24.02
C TRP A 255 9.49 18.98 -23.77
N GLU A 256 10.23 18.62 -22.71
CA GLU A 256 10.37 17.25 -22.26
C GLU A 256 9.23 16.92 -21.29
N LEU A 257 8.47 15.86 -21.60
CA LEU A 257 7.32 15.48 -20.80
C LEU A 257 7.73 14.96 -19.40
N PRO A 258 6.92 15.21 -18.37
CA PRO A 258 7.30 14.94 -16.98
C PRO A 258 7.54 13.47 -16.70
N ILE A 259 8.58 13.17 -15.92
CA ILE A 259 8.86 11.85 -15.39
C ILE A 259 7.72 11.45 -14.42
N GLY A 260 7.42 10.17 -14.37
CA GLY A 260 6.29 9.65 -13.60
C GLY A 260 6.23 9.98 -12.11
N TRP A 261 7.34 10.33 -11.50
CA TRP A 261 7.41 10.72 -10.09
C TRP A 261 6.69 12.04 -9.77
N VAL A 262 6.52 12.92 -10.76
CA VAL A 262 5.87 14.24 -10.57
C VAL A 262 4.44 14.10 -10.11
N SER A 263 3.70 13.12 -10.60
CA SER A 263 2.32 12.87 -10.16
C SER A 263 2.25 12.58 -8.65
N TRP A 264 3.18 11.80 -8.11
CA TRP A 264 3.25 11.51 -6.68
C TRP A 264 3.60 12.75 -5.85
N LEU A 265 4.51 13.57 -6.36
CA LEU A 265 4.89 14.83 -5.71
C LEU A 265 3.69 15.80 -5.63
N ILE A 266 2.90 15.89 -6.69
CA ILE A 266 1.70 16.74 -6.71
C ILE A 266 0.61 16.17 -5.79
N VAL A 267 0.43 14.85 -5.73
CA VAL A 267 -0.48 14.21 -4.76
C VAL A 267 -0.07 14.54 -3.33
N ALA A 268 1.23 14.43 -3.01
CA ALA A 268 1.74 14.78 -1.68
C ALA A 268 1.49 16.27 -1.35
N LEU A 269 1.78 17.19 -2.29
CA LEU A 269 1.50 18.60 -2.13
C LEU A 269 0.02 18.86 -1.85
N MET A 270 -0.87 18.23 -2.62
CA MET A 270 -2.31 18.44 -2.47
C MET A 270 -2.82 17.88 -1.14
N THR A 271 -2.28 16.75 -0.70
CA THR A 271 -2.59 16.18 0.63
C THR A 271 -2.20 17.14 1.75
N VAL A 272 -1.00 17.72 1.68
CA VAL A 272 -0.54 18.73 2.64
C VAL A 272 -1.40 20.00 2.57
N CYS A 273 -1.78 20.43 1.35
CA CYS A 273 -2.70 21.57 1.17
C CYS A 273 -4.03 21.32 1.88
N ILE A 274 -4.64 20.15 1.70
CA ILE A 274 -5.89 19.78 2.38
C ILE A 274 -5.68 19.79 3.90
N ALA A 275 -4.60 19.20 4.40
CA ALA A 275 -4.27 19.19 5.82
C ALA A 275 -4.14 20.62 6.39
N ILE A 276 -3.47 21.53 5.67
CA ILE A 276 -3.36 22.94 6.05
C ILE A 276 -4.74 23.60 6.06
N GLN A 277 -5.61 23.34 5.07
CA GLN A 277 -6.97 23.87 5.04
C GLN A 277 -7.77 23.48 6.29
N PHE A 278 -7.67 22.22 6.70
CA PHE A 278 -8.29 21.74 7.93
C PHE A 278 -7.64 22.37 9.17
N GLY A 279 -6.32 22.46 9.22
CA GLY A 279 -5.60 23.03 10.36
C GLY A 279 -5.86 24.52 10.59
N LEU A 280 -5.94 25.32 9.50
CA LEU A 280 -6.24 26.75 9.55
C LEU A 280 -7.74 27.05 9.76
N TYR A 281 -8.62 26.05 9.69
CA TYR A 281 -10.07 26.28 9.71
C TYR A 281 -10.54 27.05 10.95
N PRO A 282 -10.18 26.69 12.21
CA PRO A 282 -10.64 27.39 13.40
C PRO A 282 -10.03 28.78 13.54
N THR A 283 -8.80 29.00 13.11
CA THR A 283 -8.13 30.30 13.26
C THR A 283 -8.76 31.39 12.40
N ARG A 284 -9.43 30.99 11.31
CA ARG A 284 -10.08 31.89 10.36
C ARG A 284 -11.32 32.59 10.91
N PHE A 285 -11.92 32.06 11.97
CA PHE A 285 -13.06 32.66 12.65
C PHE A 285 -12.66 33.61 13.79
N LYS A 286 -11.35 33.66 14.12
CA LYS A 286 -10.83 34.60 15.11
C LYS A 286 -10.62 35.97 14.46
N GLU A 287 -10.99 37.02 15.18
CA GLU A 287 -10.78 38.40 14.73
C GLU A 287 -9.29 38.70 14.45
N GLY A 288 -8.99 39.36 13.34
CA GLY A 288 -7.63 39.80 12.98
C GLY A 288 -6.81 38.84 12.09
N LYS A 289 -7.25 37.62 11.83
CA LYS A 289 -6.48 36.65 11.02
C LYS A 289 -6.76 36.73 9.50
N ARG A 290 -6.52 37.90 8.91
CA ARG A 290 -6.66 38.13 7.45
C ARG A 290 -5.74 37.23 6.62
N PHE A 291 -4.54 36.92 7.16
CA PHE A 291 -3.54 36.10 6.47
C PHE A 291 -4.00 34.65 6.29
N ASP A 292 -4.56 34.03 7.32
CA ASP A 292 -5.07 32.64 7.24
C ASP A 292 -6.21 32.51 6.22
N ASN A 293 -7.09 33.52 6.14
CA ASN A 293 -8.15 33.57 5.15
C ASN A 293 -7.60 33.75 3.73
N TRP A 294 -6.54 34.53 3.57
CA TRP A 294 -5.87 34.75 2.28
C TRP A 294 -5.22 33.45 1.81
N ILE A 295 -4.44 32.76 2.67
CA ILE A 295 -3.83 31.47 2.36
C ILE A 295 -4.90 30.45 1.98
N ALA A 296 -5.93 30.28 2.82
CA ALA A 296 -6.98 29.31 2.59
C ALA A 296 -7.69 29.49 1.24
N ARG A 297 -7.80 30.72 0.75
CA ARG A 297 -8.43 31.05 -0.53
C ARG A 297 -7.50 30.87 -1.71
N TRP A 298 -6.23 31.33 -1.62
CA TRP A 298 -5.34 31.44 -2.77
C TRP A 298 -4.44 30.21 -2.95
N MET A 299 -4.09 29.50 -1.88
CA MET A 299 -3.26 28.31 -1.97
C MET A 299 -3.83 27.24 -2.92
N PRO A 300 -5.13 26.89 -2.90
CA PRO A 300 -5.70 25.95 -3.86
C PRO A 300 -5.57 26.40 -5.32
N ILE A 301 -5.65 27.71 -5.59
CA ILE A 301 -5.50 28.26 -6.95
C ILE A 301 -4.07 28.12 -7.45
N LEU A 302 -3.10 28.34 -6.56
CA LEU A 302 -1.68 28.16 -6.89
C LEU A 302 -1.34 26.71 -7.25
N ILE A 303 -2.15 25.73 -6.85
CA ILE A 303 -1.91 24.34 -7.19
C ILE A 303 -2.52 23.94 -8.55
N LEU A 304 -3.53 24.67 -9.05
CA LEU A 304 -4.21 24.33 -10.31
C LEU A 304 -3.28 24.14 -11.52
N PRO A 305 -2.26 24.99 -11.77
CA PRO A 305 -1.32 24.75 -12.88
C PRO A 305 -0.52 23.45 -12.72
N LEU A 306 -0.19 23.06 -11.49
CA LEU A 306 0.50 21.81 -11.22
C LEU A 306 -0.42 20.59 -11.42
N LEU A 307 -1.73 20.71 -11.11
CA LEU A 307 -2.71 19.67 -11.44
C LEU A 307 -2.83 19.48 -12.95
N LEU A 308 -2.74 20.57 -13.74
CA LEU A 308 -2.70 20.47 -15.19
C LEU A 308 -1.48 19.68 -15.67
N LEU A 309 -0.30 19.96 -15.10
CA LEU A 309 0.92 19.19 -15.39
C LEU A 309 0.74 17.71 -15.05
N MET A 310 0.12 17.40 -13.92
CA MET A 310 -0.23 16.03 -13.52
C MET A 310 -1.18 15.37 -14.53
N THR A 311 -2.20 16.10 -15.00
CA THR A 311 -3.15 15.63 -16.02
C THR A 311 -2.43 15.24 -17.31
N ILE A 312 -1.52 16.09 -17.81
CA ILE A 312 -0.71 15.79 -19.00
C ILE A 312 0.11 14.52 -18.80
N GLY A 313 0.75 14.39 -17.64
CA GLY A 313 1.52 13.18 -17.30
C GLY A 313 0.66 11.91 -17.22
N ILE A 314 -0.58 12.01 -16.71
CA ILE A 314 -1.52 10.90 -16.65
C ILE A 314 -1.98 10.49 -18.06
N ILE A 315 -2.38 11.44 -18.91
CA ILE A 315 -2.83 11.19 -20.29
C ILE A 315 -1.72 10.50 -21.08
N ARG A 316 -0.48 10.99 -20.99
CA ARG A 316 0.67 10.35 -21.62
C ARG A 316 0.80 8.88 -21.20
N ARG A 317 0.71 8.60 -19.90
CA ARG A 317 0.83 7.25 -19.38
C ARG A 317 -0.30 6.32 -19.82
N PHE A 318 -1.51 6.86 -20.02
CA PHE A 318 -2.59 6.08 -20.62
C PHE A 318 -2.27 5.73 -22.08
N ASN A 319 -1.73 6.69 -22.84
CA ASN A 319 -1.37 6.47 -24.24
C ASN A 319 -0.19 5.50 -24.41
N ASP A 320 0.86 5.65 -23.57
CA ASP A 320 2.09 4.86 -23.70
C ASP A 320 1.92 3.41 -23.18
N TYR A 321 1.14 3.23 -22.13
CA TYR A 321 1.11 1.95 -21.39
C TYR A 321 -0.31 1.38 -21.15
N GLY A 322 -1.34 2.00 -21.68
CA GLY A 322 -2.74 1.57 -21.55
C GLY A 322 -3.35 1.80 -20.15
N ILE A 323 -4.52 1.20 -19.95
CA ILE A 323 -5.33 1.35 -18.72
C ILE A 323 -4.82 0.38 -17.64
N THR A 324 -4.60 0.90 -16.43
CA THR A 324 -4.33 0.11 -15.23
C THR A 324 -5.09 0.67 -14.04
N LEU A 325 -5.35 -0.17 -13.04
CA LEU A 325 -6.08 0.19 -11.83
C LEU A 325 -5.52 1.45 -11.15
N ASN A 326 -4.20 1.48 -10.93
CA ASN A 326 -3.53 2.61 -10.29
C ASN A 326 -3.67 3.92 -11.09
N ARG A 327 -3.67 3.85 -12.42
CA ARG A 327 -3.83 5.03 -13.28
C ARG A 327 -5.26 5.55 -13.25
N LEU A 328 -6.27 4.68 -13.20
CA LEU A 328 -7.66 5.09 -13.05
C LEU A 328 -7.89 5.81 -11.73
N TYR A 329 -7.40 5.25 -10.61
CA TYR A 329 -7.50 5.93 -9.31
C TYR A 329 -6.72 7.24 -9.28
N LEU A 330 -5.54 7.29 -9.89
CA LEU A 330 -4.75 8.52 -9.96
C LEU A 330 -5.46 9.60 -10.79
N ALA A 331 -6.09 9.24 -11.91
CA ALA A 331 -6.88 10.15 -12.74
C ALA A 331 -8.11 10.68 -11.99
N THR A 332 -8.82 9.80 -11.28
CA THR A 332 -9.96 10.17 -10.44
C THR A 332 -9.54 11.10 -9.29
N LEU A 333 -8.43 10.78 -8.63
CA LEU A 333 -7.87 11.60 -7.57
C LEU A 333 -7.49 13.00 -8.10
N ASN A 334 -6.87 13.06 -9.29
CA ASN A 334 -6.57 14.32 -9.97
C ASN A 334 -7.84 15.12 -10.27
N GLY A 335 -8.88 14.48 -10.81
CA GLY A 335 -10.19 15.10 -11.03
C GLY A 335 -10.83 15.60 -9.73
N TRP A 336 -10.76 14.83 -8.66
CA TRP A 336 -11.24 15.23 -7.34
C TRP A 336 -10.43 16.41 -6.78
N PHE A 337 -9.13 16.47 -6.97
CA PHE A 337 -8.31 17.61 -6.58
C PHE A 337 -8.73 18.91 -7.28
N TYR A 338 -9.09 18.87 -8.57
CA TYR A 338 -9.68 20.03 -9.24
C TYR A 338 -10.99 20.48 -8.57
N ILE A 339 -11.87 19.51 -8.25
CA ILE A 339 -13.13 19.81 -7.53
C ILE A 339 -12.83 20.48 -6.19
N VAL A 340 -11.85 19.96 -5.43
CA VAL A 340 -11.45 20.53 -4.14
C VAL A 340 -10.90 21.95 -4.30
N CYS A 341 -9.97 22.18 -5.23
CA CYS A 341 -9.37 23.50 -5.44
C CYS A 341 -10.41 24.55 -5.87
N ILE A 342 -11.24 24.20 -6.85
CA ILE A 342 -12.28 25.08 -7.38
C ILE A 342 -13.36 25.30 -6.31
N GLY A 343 -13.79 24.24 -5.63
CA GLY A 343 -14.79 24.32 -4.57
C GLY A 343 -14.35 25.19 -3.39
N LEU A 344 -13.12 25.02 -2.90
CA LEU A 344 -12.56 25.88 -1.85
C LEU A 344 -12.51 27.36 -2.25
N PHE A 345 -12.18 27.64 -3.50
CA PHE A 345 -12.15 29.01 -4.01
C PHE A 345 -13.57 29.63 -4.07
N ILE A 346 -14.55 28.91 -4.65
CA ILE A 346 -15.94 29.39 -4.81
C ILE A 346 -16.60 29.60 -3.44
N ILE A 347 -16.49 28.62 -2.55
CA ILE A 347 -17.10 28.65 -1.21
C ILE A 347 -16.30 29.59 -0.28
N LYS A 348 -15.18 30.17 -0.74
CA LYS A 348 -14.22 30.94 0.07
C LYS A 348 -13.73 30.14 1.29
N ALA A 349 -13.60 28.83 1.11
CA ALA A 349 -13.24 27.84 2.11
C ALA A 349 -14.04 27.95 3.45
N ARG A 350 -15.29 28.42 3.40
CA ARG A 350 -16.16 28.56 4.59
C ARG A 350 -16.64 27.23 5.14
N ARG A 351 -16.70 26.20 4.30
CA ARG A 351 -17.04 24.82 4.67
C ARG A 351 -15.94 23.89 4.21
N ILE A 352 -15.65 22.86 5.00
CA ILE A 352 -14.60 21.88 4.73
C ILE A 352 -15.10 20.43 4.78
N ASN A 353 -16.22 20.14 5.45
CA ASN A 353 -16.72 18.77 5.60
C ASN A 353 -17.08 18.11 4.25
N TRP A 354 -17.43 18.90 3.23
CA TRP A 354 -17.72 18.34 1.92
C TRP A 354 -16.51 17.67 1.26
N ILE A 355 -15.28 18.02 1.67
CA ILE A 355 -14.03 17.44 1.15
C ILE A 355 -13.97 15.93 1.47
N PRO A 356 -13.96 15.48 2.75
CA PRO A 356 -13.96 14.06 3.07
C PRO A 356 -15.24 13.34 2.61
N ILE A 357 -16.39 14.02 2.60
CA ILE A 357 -17.65 13.44 2.11
C ILE A 357 -17.55 13.12 0.61
N SER A 358 -17.13 14.09 -0.21
CA SER A 358 -16.98 13.89 -1.65
C SER A 358 -15.92 12.84 -1.97
N PHE A 359 -14.81 12.80 -1.22
CA PHE A 359 -13.80 11.77 -1.36
C PHE A 359 -14.37 10.37 -1.07
N ALA A 360 -15.05 10.20 0.07
CA ALA A 360 -15.65 8.93 0.45
C ALA A 360 -16.67 8.44 -0.60
N ILE A 361 -17.53 9.35 -1.10
CA ILE A 361 -18.53 9.01 -2.12
C ILE A 361 -17.85 8.59 -3.43
N ILE A 362 -16.90 9.37 -3.95
CA ILE A 362 -16.21 9.07 -5.21
C ILE A 362 -15.45 7.75 -5.09
N PHE A 363 -14.72 7.56 -3.99
CA PHE A 363 -13.94 6.35 -3.79
C PHE A 363 -14.84 5.12 -3.64
N LEU A 364 -15.97 5.24 -2.93
CA LEU A 364 -16.95 4.15 -2.80
C LEU A 364 -17.60 3.80 -4.16
N LEU A 365 -18.02 4.80 -4.92
CA LEU A 365 -18.64 4.58 -6.23
C LEU A 365 -17.67 3.93 -7.23
N THR A 366 -16.41 4.31 -7.22
CA THR A 366 -15.41 3.76 -8.14
C THR A 366 -14.91 2.37 -7.76
N SER A 367 -15.11 1.96 -6.50
CA SER A 367 -14.55 0.73 -5.94
C SER A 367 -15.57 -0.35 -5.62
N ALA A 368 -16.77 0.03 -5.12
CA ALA A 368 -17.74 -0.93 -4.58
C ALA A 368 -18.88 -1.28 -5.54
N LEU A 369 -19.08 -0.53 -6.62
CA LEU A 369 -20.12 -0.84 -7.60
C LEU A 369 -19.75 -2.07 -8.44
N PRO A 370 -20.74 -2.80 -9.00
CA PRO A 370 -20.47 -3.95 -9.88
C PRO A 370 -19.59 -3.60 -11.09
N VAL A 371 -19.71 -2.37 -11.61
CA VAL A 371 -18.81 -1.80 -12.62
C VAL A 371 -17.82 -0.89 -11.91
N ASN A 372 -16.81 -1.49 -11.29
CA ASN A 372 -15.72 -0.80 -10.60
C ASN A 372 -14.45 -0.73 -11.44
N TYR A 373 -13.46 0.03 -10.97
CA TYR A 373 -12.20 0.18 -11.71
C TYR A 373 -11.41 -1.12 -11.85
N ALA A 374 -11.55 -2.06 -10.93
CA ALA A 374 -10.89 -3.36 -11.06
C ALA A 374 -11.52 -4.17 -12.20
N SER A 375 -12.86 -4.27 -12.26
CA SER A 375 -13.56 -4.96 -13.34
C SER A 375 -13.35 -4.28 -14.71
N ILE A 376 -13.37 -2.95 -14.76
CA ILE A 376 -13.07 -2.19 -15.99
C ILE A 376 -11.66 -2.51 -16.47
N THR A 377 -10.65 -2.42 -15.59
CA THR A 377 -9.26 -2.70 -15.96
C THR A 377 -9.07 -4.12 -16.45
N LYS A 378 -9.59 -5.12 -15.73
CA LYS A 378 -9.53 -6.53 -16.10
C LYS A 378 -10.12 -6.78 -17.48
N ASN A 379 -11.35 -6.32 -17.70
CA ASN A 379 -12.06 -6.54 -18.96
C ASN A 379 -11.40 -5.80 -20.13
N THR A 380 -10.92 -4.58 -19.92
CA THR A 380 -10.23 -3.83 -20.99
C THR A 380 -8.96 -4.54 -21.41
N ILE A 381 -8.10 -4.95 -20.44
CA ILE A 381 -6.86 -5.63 -20.76
C ILE A 381 -7.11 -7.00 -21.40
N LEU A 382 -8.12 -7.75 -20.92
CA LEU A 382 -8.51 -9.02 -21.53
C LEU A 382 -8.99 -8.85 -22.97
N ASN A 383 -9.79 -7.82 -23.26
CA ASN A 383 -10.27 -7.54 -24.61
C ASN A 383 -9.10 -7.14 -25.52
N GLU A 384 -8.20 -6.27 -25.07
CA GLU A 384 -7.00 -5.88 -25.83
C GLU A 384 -6.10 -7.09 -26.16
N ILE A 385 -5.95 -8.04 -25.23
CA ILE A 385 -5.21 -9.28 -25.49
C ILE A 385 -5.95 -10.16 -26.50
N ARG A 386 -7.26 -10.35 -26.36
CA ARG A 386 -8.08 -11.16 -27.29
C ARG A 386 -8.06 -10.60 -28.69
N ASP A 387 -8.20 -9.29 -28.83
CA ASP A 387 -8.15 -8.61 -30.11
C ASP A 387 -6.79 -8.84 -30.80
N GLU A 388 -5.68 -8.74 -30.07
CA GLU A 388 -4.35 -9.00 -30.62
C GLU A 388 -4.16 -10.49 -30.98
N MET A 389 -4.64 -11.41 -30.13
CA MET A 389 -4.62 -12.86 -30.43
C MET A 389 -5.40 -13.18 -31.68
N GLN A 390 -6.59 -12.62 -31.87
CA GLN A 390 -7.40 -12.84 -33.07
C GLN A 390 -6.72 -12.34 -34.36
N HIS A 391 -5.94 -11.27 -34.28
CA HIS A 391 -5.29 -10.67 -35.45
C HIS A 391 -3.93 -11.31 -35.77
N SER A 392 -3.20 -11.82 -34.78
CA SER A 392 -1.81 -12.24 -34.94
C SER A 392 -1.51 -13.68 -34.55
N CYS A 393 -2.39 -14.34 -33.78
CA CYS A 393 -2.20 -15.73 -33.38
C CYS A 393 -2.98 -16.70 -34.29
N GLN A 394 -2.28 -17.70 -34.81
CA GLN A 394 -2.90 -18.72 -35.71
C GLN A 394 -3.44 -19.93 -34.92
N THR A 395 -3.18 -19.97 -33.59
CA THR A 395 -3.50 -21.12 -32.74
C THR A 395 -4.69 -20.80 -31.86
N GLU A 396 -5.57 -21.77 -31.62
CA GLU A 396 -6.70 -21.63 -30.72
C GLU A 396 -6.23 -21.62 -29.24
N ALA A 397 -6.89 -20.76 -28.43
CA ALA A 397 -6.67 -20.72 -26.98
C ALA A 397 -7.24 -21.96 -26.27
N PRO A 398 -6.65 -22.42 -25.13
CA PRO A 398 -5.49 -21.85 -24.43
C PRO A 398 -4.14 -22.25 -25.05
N LEU A 399 -3.22 -21.31 -25.14
CA LEU A 399 -1.89 -21.54 -25.70
C LEU A 399 -0.98 -22.31 -24.72
N SER A 400 -0.30 -23.34 -25.21
CA SER A 400 0.81 -23.98 -24.49
C SER A 400 2.03 -23.05 -24.41
N LEU A 401 3.01 -23.36 -23.55
CA LEU A 401 4.21 -22.53 -23.38
C LEU A 401 4.98 -22.34 -24.71
N GLN A 402 5.09 -23.40 -25.49
CA GLN A 402 5.78 -23.33 -26.80
C GLN A 402 5.02 -22.44 -27.78
N GLN A 403 3.70 -22.64 -27.93
CA GLN A 403 2.85 -21.82 -28.79
C GLN A 403 2.84 -20.34 -28.37
N TYR A 404 2.81 -20.09 -27.07
CA TYR A 404 2.89 -18.75 -26.53
C TYR A 404 4.22 -18.07 -26.87
N LYS A 405 5.36 -18.75 -26.68
CA LYS A 405 6.67 -18.24 -27.08
C LYS A 405 6.75 -17.97 -28.59
N GLU A 406 6.34 -18.92 -29.43
CA GLU A 406 6.31 -18.75 -30.88
C GLU A 406 5.48 -17.54 -31.30
N TRP A 407 4.29 -17.37 -30.72
CA TRP A 407 3.44 -16.22 -30.98
C TRP A 407 4.09 -14.90 -30.51
N ILE A 408 4.53 -14.80 -29.25
CA ILE A 408 5.11 -13.58 -28.69
C ILE A 408 6.34 -13.12 -29.47
N TYR A 409 7.24 -14.06 -29.84
CA TYR A 409 8.43 -13.71 -30.63
C TYR A 409 8.14 -13.42 -32.12
N SER A 410 6.96 -13.75 -32.62
CA SER A 410 6.54 -13.34 -33.94
C SER A 410 6.05 -11.89 -34.01
N LEU A 411 5.70 -11.29 -32.86
CA LEU A 411 5.24 -9.91 -32.77
C LEU A 411 6.40 -8.90 -32.85
N PRO A 412 6.13 -7.67 -33.32
CA PRO A 412 7.09 -6.58 -33.14
C PRO A 412 7.48 -6.40 -31.68
N GLU A 413 8.75 -6.21 -31.37
CA GLU A 413 9.35 -6.19 -30.04
C GLU A 413 8.52 -5.38 -29.01
N LYS A 414 8.18 -4.12 -29.34
CA LYS A 414 7.36 -3.27 -28.45
C LYS A 414 5.99 -3.88 -28.14
N LYS A 415 5.36 -4.52 -29.12
CA LYS A 415 4.07 -5.20 -28.91
C LYS A 415 4.24 -6.46 -28.05
N ALA A 416 5.27 -7.24 -28.29
CA ALA A 416 5.59 -8.45 -27.52
C ALA A 416 5.75 -8.10 -26.04
N ILE A 417 6.55 -7.07 -25.71
CA ILE A 417 6.75 -6.58 -24.34
C ILE A 417 5.42 -6.10 -23.74
N GLN A 418 4.61 -5.34 -24.47
CA GLN A 418 3.32 -4.84 -24.00
C GLN A 418 2.35 -5.98 -23.70
N ILE A 419 2.20 -6.96 -24.60
CA ILE A 419 1.28 -8.10 -24.42
C ILE A 419 1.74 -8.98 -23.25
N ASN A 420 3.02 -9.32 -23.19
CA ASN A 420 3.55 -10.10 -22.07
C ASN A 420 3.37 -9.36 -20.72
N SER A 421 3.57 -8.04 -20.69
CA SER A 421 3.32 -7.21 -19.50
C SER A 421 1.85 -7.20 -19.10
N LYS A 422 0.91 -7.24 -20.06
CA LYS A 422 -0.52 -7.33 -19.79
C LYS A 422 -0.90 -8.68 -19.16
N PHE A 423 -0.39 -9.80 -19.67
CA PHE A 423 -0.58 -11.12 -19.07
C PHE A 423 0.00 -11.18 -17.65
N LYS A 424 1.22 -10.68 -17.48
CA LYS A 424 1.87 -10.56 -16.15
C LYS A 424 1.05 -9.71 -15.18
N TYR A 425 0.52 -8.57 -15.65
CA TYR A 425 -0.33 -7.70 -14.85
C TYR A 425 -1.62 -8.42 -14.42
N LEU A 426 -2.32 -9.07 -15.34
CA LEU A 426 -3.55 -9.81 -15.03
C LEU A 426 -3.29 -10.96 -14.04
N SER A 427 -2.25 -11.76 -14.29
CA SER A 427 -1.90 -12.88 -13.42
C SER A 427 -1.55 -12.42 -12.00
N ASN A 428 -0.79 -11.32 -11.85
CA ASN A 428 -0.35 -10.83 -10.55
C ASN A 428 -1.47 -10.12 -9.76
N TRP A 429 -2.32 -9.35 -10.44
CA TRP A 429 -3.34 -8.56 -9.77
C TRP A 429 -4.68 -9.29 -9.66
N PHE A 430 -5.07 -10.07 -10.67
CA PHE A 430 -6.37 -10.73 -10.73
C PHE A 430 -6.29 -12.26 -10.61
N GLY A 431 -5.10 -12.79 -10.27
CA GLY A 431 -4.85 -14.21 -10.12
C GLY A 431 -4.61 -14.93 -11.46
N THR A 432 -3.93 -16.06 -11.38
CA THR A 432 -3.60 -16.87 -12.57
C THR A 432 -4.84 -17.35 -13.33
N GLU A 433 -5.94 -17.59 -12.63
CA GLU A 433 -7.21 -18.05 -13.22
C GLU A 433 -7.83 -17.03 -14.17
N SER A 434 -7.52 -15.73 -14.02
CA SER A 434 -8.01 -14.68 -14.91
C SER A 434 -7.56 -14.84 -16.36
N VAL A 435 -6.47 -15.57 -16.60
CA VAL A 435 -5.86 -15.77 -17.94
C VAL A 435 -5.84 -17.21 -18.42
N THR A 436 -6.29 -18.19 -17.61
CA THR A 436 -6.24 -19.62 -17.95
C THR A 436 -7.08 -20.00 -19.17
N HIS A 437 -8.06 -19.20 -19.54
CA HIS A 437 -8.83 -19.38 -20.77
C HIS A 437 -8.09 -18.91 -22.04
N LEU A 438 -6.95 -18.22 -21.91
CA LEU A 438 -6.10 -17.74 -23.00
C LEU A 438 -4.75 -18.46 -23.06
N ILE A 439 -4.18 -18.80 -21.91
CA ILE A 439 -2.86 -19.42 -21.78
C ILE A 439 -2.86 -20.50 -20.70
N ASP A 440 -2.09 -21.56 -20.89
CA ASP A 440 -1.93 -22.62 -19.91
C ASP A 440 -1.27 -22.14 -18.60
N LYS A 441 -1.53 -22.85 -17.50
CA LYS A 441 -0.89 -22.56 -16.20
C LYS A 441 0.64 -22.53 -16.28
N ASN A 442 1.25 -23.39 -17.09
CA ASN A 442 2.69 -23.40 -17.29
C ASN A 442 3.21 -22.08 -17.90
N VAL A 443 2.41 -21.42 -18.74
CA VAL A 443 2.78 -20.11 -19.31
C VAL A 443 2.80 -19.06 -18.22
N THR A 444 1.84 -19.06 -17.30
CA THR A 444 1.78 -18.06 -16.23
C THR A 444 3.01 -18.07 -15.31
N TYR A 445 3.58 -19.23 -15.04
CA TYR A 445 4.82 -19.36 -14.26
C TYR A 445 6.06 -18.86 -15.04
N ASN A 446 6.01 -18.88 -16.37
CA ASN A 446 7.12 -18.50 -17.24
C ASN A 446 7.01 -17.07 -17.81
N LEU A 447 5.97 -16.29 -17.47
CA LEU A 447 5.80 -14.91 -17.96
C LEU A 447 6.97 -13.98 -17.57
N TYR A 448 7.61 -14.24 -16.43
CA TYR A 448 8.78 -13.49 -15.98
C TYR A 448 10.03 -13.80 -16.80
N SER A 449 10.28 -15.07 -17.10
CA SER A 449 11.41 -15.46 -17.94
C SER A 449 11.27 -14.92 -19.37
N VAL A 450 10.06 -15.00 -19.95
CA VAL A 450 9.78 -14.40 -21.27
C VAL A 450 9.97 -12.87 -21.25
N ALA A 451 9.58 -12.19 -20.18
CA ALA A 451 9.82 -10.75 -20.03
C ALA A 451 11.31 -10.41 -20.03
N MET A 452 12.12 -11.20 -19.31
CA MET A 452 13.58 -11.01 -19.26
C MET A 452 14.23 -11.23 -20.62
N ASP A 453 13.81 -12.25 -21.35
CA ASP A 453 14.31 -12.52 -22.69
C ASP A 453 14.02 -11.34 -23.64
N LEU A 454 12.79 -10.80 -23.59
CA LEU A 454 12.38 -9.65 -24.41
C LEU A 454 13.10 -8.34 -24.03
N GLU A 455 13.31 -8.09 -22.73
CA GLU A 455 14.00 -6.89 -22.22
C GLU A 455 15.50 -6.95 -22.46
N ALA A 456 16.10 -8.13 -22.45
CA ALA A 456 17.53 -8.31 -22.75
C ALA A 456 17.88 -7.87 -24.19
N ASP A 457 17.01 -8.17 -25.15
CA ASP A 457 17.18 -7.76 -26.54
C ASP A 457 17.08 -6.23 -26.69
N THR A 458 16.15 -5.57 -25.98
CA THR A 458 15.94 -4.11 -26.05
C THR A 458 17.13 -3.31 -25.48
N VAL A 459 17.65 -3.73 -24.33
CA VAL A 459 18.80 -3.05 -23.69
C VAL A 459 20.07 -3.18 -24.51
N ALA A 460 20.25 -4.28 -25.24
CA ALA A 460 21.39 -4.48 -26.13
C ALA A 460 21.38 -3.49 -27.30
N VAL A 461 20.21 -3.08 -27.79
CA VAL A 461 20.04 -2.14 -28.91
C VAL A 461 20.23 -0.67 -28.46
N GLU A 462 19.68 -0.27 -27.30
CA GLU A 462 19.66 1.14 -26.88
C GLU A 462 20.97 1.65 -26.25
N THR A 463 21.74 0.81 -25.57
CA THR A 463 22.89 1.28 -24.78
C THR A 463 24.27 0.99 -25.37
N GLY A 464 24.36 0.20 -26.44
CA GLY A 464 25.66 -0.26 -26.96
C GLY A 464 26.47 -1.07 -25.93
N ASN A 465 25.94 -1.29 -24.75
CA ASN A 465 26.48 -2.11 -23.69
C ASN A 465 25.66 -3.40 -23.63
N LYS A 466 26.15 -4.45 -24.28
CA LYS A 466 25.53 -5.77 -24.17
C LYS A 466 25.48 -6.21 -22.69
N ARG A 467 24.28 -6.29 -22.15
CA ARG A 467 24.00 -7.07 -20.94
C ARG A 467 23.59 -8.48 -21.40
N VAL A 468 24.43 -9.43 -21.15
CA VAL A 468 24.12 -10.83 -21.46
C VAL A 468 23.76 -11.51 -20.13
N THR A 469 22.55 -12.04 -20.05
CA THR A 469 22.07 -12.81 -18.88
C THR A 469 22.17 -14.29 -19.23
N TYR A 470 22.93 -15.02 -18.44
CA TYR A 470 23.04 -16.47 -18.56
C TYR A 470 22.20 -17.10 -17.45
N SER A 471 21.20 -17.90 -17.80
CA SER A 471 20.44 -18.71 -16.85
C SER A 471 20.66 -20.18 -17.14
N GLY A 472 21.06 -20.95 -16.14
CA GLY A 472 21.09 -22.41 -16.21
C GLY A 472 19.95 -22.99 -15.40
N GLU A 473 19.07 -23.80 -15.99
CA GLU A 473 18.17 -24.67 -15.23
C GLU A 473 18.94 -25.93 -14.80
N THR A 474 19.05 -26.13 -13.50
CA THR A 474 19.38 -27.46 -12.98
C THR A 474 18.07 -28.19 -12.81
N ASP A 475 17.90 -29.31 -13.51
CA ASP A 475 16.86 -30.27 -13.20
C ASP A 475 16.88 -30.60 -11.69
N SER A 476 15.73 -30.80 -11.11
CA SER A 476 15.47 -30.91 -9.68
C SER A 476 16.15 -32.09 -8.95
N GLN A 477 17.10 -32.75 -9.57
CA GLN A 477 17.93 -33.78 -8.96
C GLN A 477 19.38 -33.28 -8.85
N THR A 478 19.79 -32.97 -7.64
CA THR A 478 21.10 -32.47 -7.24
C THR A 478 22.19 -33.57 -7.28
N ILE A 479 22.29 -34.32 -8.35
CA ILE A 479 23.43 -35.24 -8.56
C ILE A 479 24.38 -34.50 -9.52
N VAL A 480 25.49 -33.99 -8.97
CA VAL A 480 26.56 -33.39 -9.76
C VAL A 480 27.70 -34.40 -9.84
N ASP A 481 27.87 -35.03 -10.99
CA ASP A 481 29.03 -35.87 -11.25
C ASP A 481 30.27 -34.98 -11.37
N ILE A 482 31.24 -35.21 -10.50
CA ILE A 482 32.54 -34.52 -10.56
C ILE A 482 33.40 -35.26 -11.61
N PRO A 483 33.74 -34.59 -12.73
CA PRO A 483 34.56 -35.23 -13.77
C PRO A 483 35.95 -35.65 -13.27
N GLU A 484 36.52 -36.70 -13.89
CA GLU A 484 37.86 -37.18 -13.56
C GLU A 484 38.89 -36.04 -13.62
N GLY A 485 39.68 -35.88 -12.55
CA GLY A 485 40.69 -34.85 -12.40
C GLY A 485 40.28 -33.66 -11.49
N TYR A 486 39.03 -33.61 -11.04
CA TYR A 486 38.55 -32.57 -10.09
C TYR A 486 38.24 -33.20 -8.71
N THR A 487 38.67 -32.52 -7.66
CA THR A 487 38.58 -33.02 -6.28
C THR A 487 37.56 -32.26 -5.42
N ARG A 488 36.98 -31.16 -5.88
CA ARG A 488 36.06 -30.33 -5.09
C ARG A 488 34.98 -29.74 -5.94
N PHE A 489 33.75 -29.75 -5.39
CA PHE A 489 32.61 -29.01 -5.85
C PHE A 489 32.36 -27.84 -4.89
N ILE A 490 32.23 -26.63 -5.43
CA ILE A 490 31.93 -25.44 -4.64
C ILE A 490 30.61 -24.89 -5.14
N ALA A 491 29.55 -25.06 -4.34
CA ALA A 491 28.28 -24.38 -4.58
C ALA A 491 28.34 -23.01 -3.91
N VAL A 492 28.09 -21.95 -4.68
CA VAL A 492 27.86 -20.61 -4.12
C VAL A 492 26.40 -20.56 -3.70
N PRO A 493 26.09 -20.60 -2.38
CA PRO A 493 24.71 -20.61 -1.93
C PRO A 493 24.04 -19.28 -2.29
N ASP A 494 22.89 -19.37 -2.93
CA ASP A 494 21.97 -18.26 -3.09
C ASP A 494 21.23 -18.03 -1.79
N ASN A 495 21.81 -17.27 -0.89
CA ASN A 495 21.11 -16.80 0.28
C ASN A 495 20.35 -15.52 -0.10
N GLY A 496 19.08 -15.66 -0.48
CA GLY A 496 18.17 -14.59 -0.91
C GLY A 496 17.96 -13.42 0.05
N ALA A 497 18.90 -13.16 0.98
CA ALA A 497 18.80 -12.10 1.97
C ALA A 497 19.97 -11.08 1.93
N SER A 498 21.01 -11.28 1.14
CA SER A 498 22.04 -10.24 0.98
C SER A 498 22.67 -10.35 -0.40
N SER A 499 22.46 -9.30 -1.18
CA SER A 499 23.05 -9.10 -2.49
C SER A 499 24.57 -9.04 -2.42
N HIS A 500 25.23 -10.16 -2.39
CA HIS A 500 26.66 -10.20 -2.73
C HIS A 500 26.76 -10.16 -4.25
N ARG A 501 26.61 -8.96 -4.80
CA ARG A 501 26.84 -8.68 -6.21
C ARG A 501 28.33 -8.75 -6.45
N LEU A 502 28.79 -9.73 -7.21
CA LEU A 502 30.13 -9.70 -7.78
C LEU A 502 30.13 -8.61 -8.87
N THR A 503 30.65 -7.43 -8.55
CA THR A 503 30.82 -6.36 -9.52
C THR A 503 32.11 -6.58 -10.28
N ILE A 504 32.00 -6.94 -11.55
CA ILE A 504 33.17 -7.10 -12.42
C ILE A 504 33.65 -5.73 -12.84
N SER A 505 34.86 -5.37 -12.42
CA SER A 505 35.54 -4.16 -12.89
C SER A 505 35.90 -4.31 -14.37
N ARG A 506 35.75 -3.23 -15.17
CA ARG A 506 36.22 -3.17 -16.57
C ARG A 506 37.68 -3.60 -16.74
N GLN A 507 38.48 -3.52 -15.68
CA GLN A 507 39.89 -3.90 -15.68
C GLN A 507 40.07 -5.43 -15.82
N TYR A 508 39.20 -6.23 -15.22
CA TYR A 508 39.22 -7.69 -15.35
C TYR A 508 38.77 -8.14 -16.75
N LEU A 509 37.79 -7.45 -17.33
CA LEU A 509 37.32 -7.72 -18.70
C LEU A 509 38.47 -7.52 -19.75
N LYS A 510 39.37 -6.57 -19.51
CA LYS A 510 40.55 -6.36 -20.40
C LYS A 510 41.63 -7.44 -20.26
N ASN A 511 41.73 -8.07 -19.10
CA ASN A 511 42.75 -9.09 -18.84
C ASN A 511 42.27 -10.51 -19.20
N GLY A 512 41.00 -10.69 -19.55
CA GLY A 512 40.46 -11.99 -19.98
C GLY A 512 40.33 -13.03 -18.87
N ILE A 513 40.57 -12.67 -17.62
CA ILE A 513 40.53 -13.57 -16.45
C ILE A 513 39.75 -12.92 -15.33
N LEU A 514 38.75 -13.63 -14.78
CA LEU A 514 37.96 -13.19 -13.65
C LEU A 514 38.29 -13.99 -12.38
N PRO A 515 38.76 -13.36 -11.30
CA PRO A 515 38.92 -14.00 -10.01
C PRO A 515 37.54 -14.11 -9.28
N VAL A 516 37.14 -15.31 -8.91
CA VAL A 516 36.00 -15.57 -8.06
C VAL A 516 36.49 -15.93 -6.65
N PRO A 517 36.25 -15.10 -5.63
CA PRO A 517 36.73 -15.38 -4.28
C PRO A 517 35.98 -16.61 -3.69
N LEU A 518 36.75 -17.54 -3.12
CA LEU A 518 36.21 -18.76 -2.50
C LEU A 518 35.56 -18.51 -1.13
N ASP A 519 35.93 -17.41 -0.45
CA ASP A 519 35.34 -17.01 0.82
C ASP A 519 34.66 -15.64 0.71
N THR A 520 33.34 -15.65 0.68
CA THR A 520 32.54 -14.43 0.58
C THR A 520 32.50 -13.62 1.89
N ARG A 521 32.96 -14.18 3.02
CA ARG A 521 32.92 -13.51 4.33
C ARG A 521 34.10 -12.57 4.59
N THR A 522 35.25 -12.82 4.01
CA THR A 522 36.47 -12.07 4.30
C THR A 522 36.93 -11.14 3.17
N GLY A 523 36.43 -11.28 1.96
CA GLY A 523 36.79 -10.45 0.82
C GLY A 523 38.28 -10.51 0.45
N LYS A 524 39.06 -11.43 1.02
CA LYS A 524 40.47 -11.58 0.73
C LYS A 524 40.69 -12.43 -0.53
N LEU A 525 41.37 -11.84 -1.50
CA LEU A 525 41.68 -12.42 -2.81
C LEU A 525 42.64 -13.63 -2.78
N ASN A 526 43.09 -14.10 -1.61
CA ASN A 526 44.11 -15.13 -1.51
C ASN A 526 43.67 -16.54 -1.90
N ASP A 527 42.36 -16.79 -1.89
CA ASP A 527 41.79 -18.05 -2.37
C ASP A 527 40.71 -17.73 -3.43
N SER A 528 41.10 -17.47 -4.65
CA SER A 528 40.20 -17.19 -5.76
C SER A 528 40.36 -18.23 -6.86
N VAL A 529 39.22 -18.65 -7.44
CA VAL A 529 39.21 -19.44 -8.68
C VAL A 529 39.23 -18.46 -9.85
N TYR A 530 40.10 -18.68 -10.82
CA TYR A 530 40.24 -17.83 -11.99
C TYR A 530 39.46 -18.43 -13.17
N ILE A 531 38.57 -17.64 -13.75
CA ILE A 531 37.74 -18.03 -14.91
C ILE A 531 38.22 -17.27 -16.15
N GLU A 532 38.53 -17.97 -17.24
CA GLU A 532 38.88 -17.35 -18.51
C GLU A 532 37.62 -16.81 -19.23
N LEU A 533 37.63 -15.51 -19.51
CA LEU A 533 36.50 -14.82 -20.18
C LEU A 533 36.35 -15.20 -21.66
N LYS A 534 37.37 -15.75 -22.30
CA LYS A 534 37.25 -16.26 -23.68
C LYS A 534 36.17 -17.31 -23.86
N THR A 535 35.90 -18.10 -22.84
CA THR A 535 34.86 -19.13 -22.85
C THR A 535 33.47 -18.48 -22.79
N LEU A 536 33.34 -17.33 -22.14
CA LEU A 536 32.09 -16.57 -22.11
C LEU A 536 31.76 -15.95 -23.47
N GLU A 537 32.75 -15.46 -24.20
CA GLU A 537 32.58 -14.95 -25.57
C GLU A 537 32.17 -16.07 -26.54
N GLN A 538 32.69 -17.29 -26.36
CA GLN A 538 32.29 -18.46 -27.15
C GLN A 538 30.86 -18.90 -26.82
N LEU A 539 30.44 -18.76 -25.55
CA LEU A 539 29.08 -19.00 -25.12
C LEU A 539 28.11 -17.98 -25.70
N GLU A 540 28.51 -16.71 -25.75
CA GLU A 540 27.75 -15.63 -26.37
C GLU A 540 27.51 -15.85 -27.86
N GLN A 541 28.53 -16.37 -28.59
CA GLN A 541 28.40 -16.68 -30.01
C GLN A 541 27.48 -17.88 -30.30
N ASN A 542 27.33 -18.81 -29.35
CA ASN A 542 26.50 -20.01 -29.47
C ASN A 542 25.07 -19.81 -28.97
N SER A 543 24.80 -18.80 -28.14
CA SER A 543 23.48 -18.49 -27.63
C SER A 543 22.87 -17.30 -28.36
N LYS A 544 22.15 -17.54 -29.43
CA LYS A 544 21.48 -16.48 -30.21
C LYS A 544 20.35 -15.79 -29.45
N HIS A 545 19.82 -16.34 -28.34
CA HIS A 545 18.67 -15.80 -27.60
C HIS A 545 18.59 -16.29 -26.16
N GLY A 546 19.61 -16.16 -25.31
CA GLY A 546 19.47 -16.52 -23.89
C GLY A 546 19.04 -17.96 -23.59
N HIS A 547 19.23 -18.88 -24.54
CA HIS A 547 18.76 -20.25 -24.41
C HIS A 547 19.65 -21.04 -23.42
N ILE A 548 18.98 -21.88 -22.64
CA ILE A 548 19.52 -22.94 -21.82
C ILE A 548 20.60 -23.69 -22.61
N LEU A 549 21.82 -23.72 -22.10
CA LEU A 549 22.88 -24.48 -22.72
C LEU A 549 22.70 -25.97 -22.41
N PRO A 550 22.53 -26.84 -23.41
CA PRO A 550 22.17 -28.24 -23.20
C PRO A 550 23.34 -29.14 -22.79
N THR A 551 24.53 -28.61 -22.56
CA THR A 551 25.70 -29.43 -22.23
C THR A 551 26.30 -28.99 -20.90
N PRO A 552 26.70 -29.94 -20.01
CA PRO A 552 27.41 -29.63 -18.80
C PRO A 552 28.74 -28.94 -19.16
N PHE A 553 28.91 -27.74 -18.63
CA PHE A 553 30.19 -27.02 -18.73
C PHE A 553 31.29 -27.83 -18.05
N PRO A 554 32.57 -27.67 -18.47
CA PRO A 554 33.70 -28.10 -17.67
C PRO A 554 33.49 -27.61 -16.23
N VAL A 555 33.83 -28.43 -15.25
CA VAL A 555 33.47 -28.21 -13.81
C VAL A 555 33.90 -26.84 -13.29
N SER A 556 34.84 -26.17 -13.87
CA SER A 556 35.25 -24.80 -13.57
C SER A 556 34.15 -23.75 -13.85
N TYR A 557 33.08 -24.10 -14.60
CA TYR A 557 32.02 -23.17 -15.03
C TYR A 557 30.62 -23.59 -14.56
N THR A 558 30.43 -24.78 -13.99
CA THR A 558 29.12 -25.29 -13.53
C THR A 558 28.58 -24.57 -12.30
N HIS A 559 29.34 -23.63 -11.72
CA HIS A 559 28.96 -22.92 -10.49
C HIS A 559 28.43 -21.52 -10.73
N LEU A 560 28.36 -21.09 -11.97
CA LEU A 560 27.89 -19.76 -12.31
C LEU A 560 26.37 -19.81 -12.52
N ARG A 561 25.61 -19.58 -11.45
CA ARG A 561 24.23 -19.11 -11.57
C ARG A 561 24.28 -17.63 -11.91
N ALA A 562 23.92 -17.28 -13.12
CA ALA A 562 23.58 -15.92 -13.44
C ALA A 562 22.22 -15.62 -12.86
N HIS A 563 22.17 -14.74 -11.87
CA HIS A 563 20.91 -14.20 -11.39
C HIS A 563 20.43 -13.05 -12.25
N GLU A 564 19.16 -12.95 -12.33
CA GLU A 564 18.18 -12.12 -13.03
C GLU A 564 18.51 -10.66 -13.42
N THR A 565 19.72 -10.14 -13.26
CA THR A 565 19.99 -8.71 -13.50
C THR A 565 21.36 -8.39 -14.11
N GLY A 566 21.87 -9.19 -15.00
CA GLY A 566 23.11 -8.91 -15.71
C GLY A 566 24.17 -10.00 -15.56
N ALA A 567 25.19 -10.00 -16.43
CA ALA A 567 26.29 -10.93 -16.33
C ALA A 567 26.96 -10.79 -14.97
N TYR A 568 26.68 -11.74 -14.08
CA TYR A 568 27.39 -11.91 -12.83
C TYR A 568 28.29 -13.13 -12.99
N LEU A 569 29.53 -12.90 -12.85
CA LEU A 569 30.52 -13.94 -12.60
C LEU A 569 30.86 -13.91 -11.12
#